data_33154e4fa8a58f80d76f1dd041aa13b8
#
_entry.id   33154e4fa8a58f80d76f1dd041aa13b8
#
_cell.length_a   1.000
_cell.length_b   1.000
_cell.length_c   1.000
_cell.angle_alpha   90.00
_cell.angle_beta   90.00
_cell.angle_gamma   90.00
#
_symmetry.space_group_name_H-M   'P 1'
#
loop_
_entity.id
_entity.type
_entity.pdbx_description
1 polymer ?
#
loop_
_entity_poly.entity_id
_entity_poly.type
_entity_poly.pdbx_seq_one_letter_code
_entity_poly.pdbx_strand_id
1 'polypeptide(L)'
;MSTVFDYDWFTGTAFEQQKAVARELCARKKFPGVTQDHPRYQDYHKFLSELETRVLIYLRDGFSYEMKQLVDLGLRAMLTFECEPVDEQYKVGAFVVSALFEEIVRVEVFAVHPSEKPEDTPMITGFRSRPSEPLPRDDGREP
;
A
#
# COMPACT_ATOMS: atom_id res chain seq x y z
N MET A 1 6.81 -25.51 -1.96
CA MET A 1 6.19 -24.75 -0.95
C MET A 1 5.35 -23.66 -1.55
N SER A 2 4.14 -23.53 -1.08
CA SER A 2 3.27 -22.54 -1.66
C SER A 2 3.51 -21.20 -1.00
N THR A 3 3.23 -20.15 -1.72
CA THR A 3 3.35 -18.81 -1.18
C THR A 3 1.98 -18.37 -0.73
N VAL A 4 1.94 -17.55 0.31
CA VAL A 4 0.69 -17.00 0.79
C VAL A 4 0.20 -15.94 -0.17
N PHE A 5 1.11 -15.08 -0.64
CA PHE A 5 0.72 -14.00 -1.52
C PHE A 5 0.83 -14.50 -2.96
N ASP A 6 -0.23 -15.17 -3.41
CA ASP A 6 -0.23 -15.75 -4.74
C ASP A 6 -1.32 -15.09 -5.60
N TYR A 7 -1.53 -15.64 -6.79
CA TYR A 7 -2.50 -15.09 -7.70
C TYR A 7 -3.88 -15.00 -7.06
N ASP A 8 -4.28 -16.08 -6.38
CA ASP A 8 -5.61 -16.10 -5.78
C ASP A 8 -5.74 -15.12 -4.62
N TRP A 9 -4.65 -14.90 -3.89
CA TRP A 9 -4.69 -13.96 -2.79
C TRP A 9 -4.96 -12.54 -3.31
N PHE A 10 -4.30 -12.17 -4.41
CA PHE A 10 -4.43 -10.82 -4.94
C PHE A 10 -5.70 -10.62 -5.75
N THR A 11 -6.18 -11.65 -6.44
CA THR A 11 -7.36 -11.49 -7.29
C THR A 11 -8.63 -11.97 -6.63
N GLY A 12 -8.55 -12.66 -5.50
CA GLY A 12 -9.71 -13.13 -4.77
C GLY A 12 -10.13 -12.17 -3.70
N THR A 13 -10.56 -12.69 -2.56
CA THR A 13 -11.13 -11.86 -1.52
C THR A 13 -10.12 -11.40 -0.49
N ALA A 14 -9.00 -12.10 -0.35
CA ALA A 14 -8.07 -11.80 0.75
C ALA A 14 -7.51 -10.38 0.67
N PHE A 15 -7.09 -9.97 -0.51
CA PHE A 15 -6.53 -8.64 -0.70
C PHE A 15 -7.60 -7.59 -0.43
N GLU A 16 -8.81 -7.80 -0.96
CA GLU A 16 -9.90 -6.85 -0.73
C GLU A 16 -10.28 -6.78 0.73
N GLN A 17 -10.21 -7.91 1.44
CA GLN A 17 -10.50 -7.91 2.86
C GLN A 17 -9.47 -7.12 3.64
N GLN A 18 -8.19 -7.21 3.27
CA GLN A 18 -7.17 -6.44 3.96
C GLN A 18 -7.38 -4.94 3.76
N LYS A 19 -7.77 -4.55 2.55
CA LYS A 19 -8.06 -3.15 2.28
C LYS A 19 -9.27 -2.69 3.08
N ALA A 20 -10.30 -3.53 3.15
CA ALA A 20 -11.50 -3.18 3.89
C ALA A 20 -11.21 -3.04 5.39
N VAL A 21 -10.38 -3.92 5.92
CA VAL A 21 -10.02 -3.85 7.34
C VAL A 21 -9.25 -2.57 7.63
N ALA A 22 -8.32 -2.19 6.75
CA ALA A 22 -7.55 -0.98 6.96
C ALA A 22 -8.47 0.24 6.99
N ARG A 23 -9.44 0.29 6.09
CA ARG A 23 -10.38 1.40 6.04
C ARG A 23 -11.26 1.42 7.29
N GLU A 24 -11.74 0.28 7.69
CA GLU A 24 -12.61 0.22 8.85
C GLU A 24 -11.89 0.62 10.12
N LEU A 25 -10.67 0.13 10.30
CA LEU A 25 -9.91 0.49 11.50
C LEU A 25 -9.59 1.98 11.51
N CYS A 26 -9.30 2.55 10.36
CA CYS A 26 -9.05 3.98 10.27
C CYS A 26 -10.28 4.78 10.68
N ALA A 27 -11.45 4.39 10.16
CA ALA A 27 -12.68 5.09 10.46
C ALA A 27 -13.04 4.95 11.94
N ARG A 28 -12.78 3.79 12.53
CA ARG A 28 -13.10 3.60 13.94
C ARG A 28 -12.19 4.39 14.86
N LYS A 29 -10.98 4.67 14.43
CA LYS A 29 -10.10 5.53 15.22
C LYS A 29 -10.63 6.96 15.24
N LYS A 30 -11.26 7.38 14.14
CA LYS A 30 -11.80 8.72 14.07
C LYS A 30 -13.12 8.81 14.82
N PHE A 31 -13.92 7.75 14.80
CA PHE A 31 -15.24 7.71 15.41
C PHE A 31 -15.35 6.51 16.35
N PRO A 32 -14.67 6.53 17.49
CA PRO A 32 -14.66 5.35 18.36
C PRO A 32 -16.06 5.10 18.94
N GLY A 33 -16.44 3.85 18.95
CA GLY A 33 -17.70 3.46 19.57
C GLY A 33 -18.97 3.79 18.82
N VAL A 34 -18.85 4.24 17.57
CA VAL A 34 -20.03 4.59 16.81
C VAL A 34 -20.61 3.34 16.16
N THR A 35 -21.87 3.05 16.48
CA THR A 35 -22.58 1.91 15.90
C THR A 35 -23.73 2.46 15.07
N GLN A 36 -24.47 1.57 14.44
CA GLN A 36 -25.58 2.00 13.58
C GLN A 36 -26.61 2.86 14.29
N ASP A 37 -26.75 2.67 15.59
CA ASP A 37 -27.72 3.44 16.34
C ASP A 37 -27.20 4.75 16.89
N HIS A 38 -25.92 5.01 16.67
CA HIS A 38 -25.28 6.19 17.24
C HIS A 38 -25.64 7.43 16.43
N PRO A 39 -25.85 8.57 17.07
CA PRO A 39 -26.18 9.80 16.33
C PRO A 39 -25.16 10.20 15.29
N ARG A 40 -23.89 9.79 15.48
CA ARG A 40 -22.85 10.15 14.53
C ARG A 40 -22.58 9.05 13.50
N TYR A 41 -23.50 8.09 13.36
CA TYR A 41 -23.26 7.01 12.42
C TYR A 41 -23.12 7.50 10.99
N GLN A 42 -23.89 8.51 10.61
CA GLN A 42 -23.79 9.03 9.25
C GLN A 42 -22.44 9.67 8.99
N ASP A 43 -21.89 10.35 9.99
CA ASP A 43 -20.57 10.95 9.85
C ASP A 43 -19.52 9.86 9.71
N TYR A 44 -19.63 8.81 10.50
CA TYR A 44 -18.72 7.66 10.42
C TYR A 44 -18.78 7.03 9.03
N HIS A 45 -19.99 6.79 8.54
CA HIS A 45 -20.16 6.13 7.24
C HIS A 45 -19.64 7.00 6.11
N LYS A 46 -19.85 8.31 6.20
CA LYS A 46 -19.33 9.21 5.19
C LYS A 46 -17.82 9.21 5.19
N PHE A 47 -17.21 9.28 6.37
CA PHE A 47 -15.76 9.28 6.48
C PHE A 47 -15.19 7.99 5.91
N LEU A 48 -15.80 6.87 6.27
CA LEU A 48 -15.35 5.57 5.77
C LEU A 48 -15.40 5.51 4.25
N SER A 49 -16.46 6.03 3.66
CA SER A 49 -16.64 5.97 2.22
C SER A 49 -15.65 6.85 1.47
N GLU A 50 -15.06 7.82 2.14
CA GLU A 50 -14.11 8.73 1.51
C GLU A 50 -12.67 8.31 1.68
N LEU A 51 -12.41 7.25 2.42
CA LEU A 51 -11.04 6.83 2.66
C LEU A 51 -10.41 6.23 1.41
N GLU A 52 -9.15 6.57 1.22
CA GLU A 52 -8.36 6.00 0.14
C GLU A 52 -7.42 4.97 0.74
N THR A 53 -7.06 3.95 -0.04
CA THR A 53 -6.08 2.99 0.43
C THR A 53 -4.81 3.13 -0.38
N ARG A 54 -3.68 2.93 0.29
CA ARG A 54 -2.37 2.91 -0.34
C ARG A 54 -1.75 1.57 -0.01
N VAL A 55 -1.18 0.93 -1.01
CA VAL A 55 -0.69 -0.44 -0.88
C VAL A 55 0.79 -0.48 -1.17
N LEU A 56 1.55 -1.06 -0.25
CA LEU A 56 2.99 -1.22 -0.42
C LEU A 56 3.30 -2.70 -0.52
N ILE A 57 4.05 -3.06 -1.55
CA ILE A 57 4.46 -4.45 -1.79
C ILE A 57 5.95 -4.54 -1.49
N TYR A 58 6.32 -5.41 -0.58
CA TYR A 58 7.73 -5.58 -0.18
C TYR A 58 8.29 -6.87 -0.74
N LEU A 59 9.43 -6.77 -1.35
CA LEU A 59 10.07 -7.92 -1.97
C LEU A 59 11.25 -8.40 -1.14
N ARG A 60 11.58 -9.66 -1.34
CA ARG A 60 12.63 -10.31 -0.58
C ARG A 60 13.99 -9.62 -0.73
N ASP A 61 14.22 -8.97 -1.86
CA ASP A 61 15.49 -8.28 -2.11
C ASP A 61 15.59 -6.93 -1.38
N GLY A 62 14.54 -6.55 -0.65
CA GLY A 62 14.57 -5.30 0.10
C GLY A 62 13.94 -4.12 -0.60
N PHE A 63 13.58 -4.28 -1.87
CA PHE A 63 12.89 -3.20 -2.55
C PHE A 63 11.40 -3.28 -2.26
N SER A 64 10.74 -2.15 -2.34
CA SER A 64 9.30 -2.09 -2.18
C SER A 64 8.71 -1.11 -3.16
N TYR A 65 7.44 -1.29 -3.45
CA TYR A 65 6.76 -0.48 -4.44
C TYR A 65 5.38 -0.11 -3.92
N GLU A 66 4.93 1.08 -4.27
CA GLU A 66 3.56 1.46 -3.95
C GLU A 66 2.70 1.09 -5.15
N MET A 67 1.76 0.17 -4.95
CA MET A 67 0.89 -0.29 -6.02
C MET A 67 -0.21 0.72 -6.26
N LYS A 68 -0.33 1.19 -7.50
CA LYS A 68 -1.43 2.04 -7.87
C LYS A 68 -2.62 1.19 -8.24
N GLN A 69 -2.40 0.17 -9.06
CA GLN A 69 -3.48 -0.76 -9.38
C GLN A 69 -2.91 -2.06 -9.88
N LEU A 70 -3.67 -3.10 -9.65
CA LEU A 70 -3.33 -4.44 -10.10
C LEU A 70 -3.57 -4.54 -11.60
N VAL A 71 -2.66 -5.19 -12.31
CA VAL A 71 -2.84 -5.49 -13.72
C VAL A 71 -2.94 -7.00 -13.81
N ASP A 72 -4.12 -7.51 -14.07
CA ASP A 72 -4.34 -8.95 -14.07
C ASP A 72 -4.07 -9.52 -15.46
N LEU A 73 -2.91 -10.13 -15.61
CA LEU A 73 -2.54 -10.76 -16.85
C LEU A 73 -2.83 -12.26 -16.85
N GLY A 74 -3.43 -12.75 -15.77
CA GLY A 74 -3.73 -14.18 -15.64
C GLY A 74 -2.52 -15.05 -15.38
N LEU A 75 -1.38 -14.43 -15.04
CA LEU A 75 -0.17 -15.20 -14.79
C LEU A 75 -0.16 -15.70 -13.37
N ARG A 76 0.08 -16.99 -13.20
CA ARG A 76 0.00 -17.59 -11.87
C ARG A 76 1.30 -17.50 -11.09
N ALA A 77 2.39 -17.19 -11.76
CA ALA A 77 3.69 -17.11 -11.10
C ALA A 77 4.12 -15.68 -10.76
N MET A 78 3.54 -14.70 -11.40
CA MET A 78 3.98 -13.32 -11.25
C MET A 78 2.85 -12.38 -10.97
N LEU A 79 3.11 -11.41 -10.13
CA LEU A 79 2.18 -10.31 -9.89
C LEU A 79 2.62 -9.16 -10.79
N THR A 80 1.68 -8.59 -11.52
CA THR A 80 1.95 -7.42 -12.33
C THR A 80 1.07 -6.28 -11.83
N PHE A 81 1.66 -5.11 -11.67
CA PHE A 81 0.91 -3.98 -11.15
C PHE A 81 1.53 -2.68 -11.63
N GLU A 82 0.71 -1.67 -11.70
CA GLU A 82 1.16 -0.33 -12.00
C GLU A 82 1.57 0.31 -10.69
N CYS A 83 2.71 1.02 -10.68
CA CYS A 83 3.24 1.63 -9.49
C CYS A 83 3.10 3.13 -9.53
N GLU A 84 3.02 3.71 -8.35
CA GLU A 84 3.16 5.16 -8.25
C GLU A 84 4.63 5.48 -8.47
N PRO A 85 4.93 6.42 -9.34
CA PRO A 85 6.32 6.75 -9.57
C PRO A 85 6.90 7.52 -8.39
N VAL A 86 8.14 7.23 -8.06
CA VAL A 86 8.80 7.92 -6.97
C VAL A 86 9.67 9.04 -7.45
N ASP A 87 9.92 9.09 -8.75
CA ASP A 87 10.83 10.06 -9.34
C ASP A 87 10.03 10.95 -10.25
N GLU A 88 10.33 12.23 -10.23
CA GLU A 88 9.64 13.19 -11.06
C GLU A 88 9.66 12.82 -12.52
N GLN A 89 10.72 12.23 -12.99
CA GLN A 89 10.81 11.93 -14.40
C GLN A 89 9.88 10.81 -14.83
N TYR A 90 9.26 10.09 -13.90
CA TYR A 90 8.33 9.03 -14.27
C TYR A 90 6.88 9.43 -14.10
N LYS A 91 6.61 10.67 -13.71
CA LYS A 91 5.25 11.04 -13.40
C LYS A 91 4.31 11.10 -14.58
N VAL A 92 4.83 11.31 -15.76
CA VAL A 92 3.97 11.39 -16.92
C VAL A 92 3.75 10.09 -17.63
N GLY A 93 4.36 9.03 -17.20
CA GLY A 93 4.20 7.75 -17.87
C GLY A 93 3.55 6.74 -16.98
N ALA A 94 3.56 5.51 -17.40
CA ALA A 94 3.07 4.41 -16.59
C ALA A 94 4.27 3.58 -16.18
N PHE A 95 4.31 3.20 -14.92
CA PHE A 95 5.41 2.42 -14.37
C PHE A 95 4.81 1.09 -13.95
N VAL A 96 5.13 0.03 -14.68
CA VAL A 96 4.54 -1.28 -14.43
C VAL A 96 5.62 -2.25 -14.02
N VAL A 97 5.37 -2.99 -12.97
CA VAL A 97 6.34 -3.93 -12.40
C VAL A 97 5.72 -5.31 -12.39
N SER A 98 6.50 -6.31 -12.76
CA SER A 98 6.11 -7.70 -12.56
C SER A 98 7.13 -8.34 -11.64
N ALA A 99 6.66 -9.02 -10.61
CA ALA A 99 7.52 -9.67 -9.64
C ALA A 99 6.98 -11.06 -9.38
N LEU A 100 7.88 -12.01 -9.15
CA LEU A 100 7.45 -13.36 -8.81
C LEU A 100 6.68 -13.32 -7.49
N PHE A 101 5.57 -14.05 -7.42
CA PHE A 101 4.82 -14.09 -6.18
C PHE A 101 5.69 -14.58 -5.02
N GLU A 102 6.58 -15.54 -5.27
CA GLU A 102 7.40 -16.07 -4.21
C GLU A 102 8.41 -15.05 -3.67
N GLU A 103 8.62 -13.94 -4.37
CA GLU A 103 9.51 -12.90 -3.87
C GLU A 103 8.79 -11.89 -3.01
N ILE A 104 7.48 -11.95 -2.91
CA ILE A 104 6.71 -11.01 -2.11
C ILE A 104 6.68 -11.50 -0.67
N VAL A 105 7.18 -10.70 0.26
CA VAL A 105 7.27 -11.10 1.64
C VAL A 105 6.29 -10.37 2.53
N ARG A 106 5.74 -9.25 2.07
CA ARG A 106 4.83 -8.47 2.91
C ARG A 106 4.00 -7.54 2.05
N VAL A 107 2.74 -7.38 2.43
CA VAL A 107 1.85 -6.43 1.81
C VAL A 107 1.32 -5.53 2.91
N GLU A 108 1.49 -4.23 2.77
CA GLU A 108 0.98 -3.27 3.74
C GLU A 108 -0.09 -2.42 3.09
N VAL A 109 -1.15 -2.15 3.82
CA VAL A 109 -2.22 -1.31 3.32
C VAL A 109 -2.47 -0.21 4.34
N PHE A 110 -2.44 1.02 3.88
CA PHE A 110 -2.80 2.17 4.70
C PHE A 110 -4.12 2.71 4.22
N ALA A 111 -4.96 3.17 5.13
CA ALA A 111 -6.16 3.89 4.78
C ALA A 111 -5.98 5.31 5.28
N VAL A 112 -6.28 6.29 4.45
CA VAL A 112 -6.10 7.68 4.82
C VAL A 112 -7.20 8.52 4.20
N HIS A 113 -7.68 9.50 4.94
CA HIS A 113 -8.68 10.42 4.41
C HIS A 113 -7.96 11.50 3.60
N PRO A 114 -8.46 11.85 2.43
CA PRO A 114 -7.78 12.84 1.61
C PRO A 114 -7.53 14.16 2.32
N SER A 115 -8.43 14.58 3.17
CA SER A 115 -8.29 15.85 3.87
C SER A 115 -7.26 15.79 4.99
N GLU A 116 -6.85 14.59 5.38
CA GLU A 116 -5.90 14.42 6.47
C GLU A 116 -4.56 13.90 5.98
N LYS A 117 -4.40 13.76 4.67
CA LYS A 117 -3.17 13.26 4.11
C LYS A 117 -2.08 14.32 4.26
N PRO A 118 -0.92 13.96 4.73
CA PRO A 118 0.16 14.94 4.87
C PRO A 118 0.54 15.45 3.50
N GLU A 119 0.85 16.71 3.42
CA GLU A 119 1.22 17.28 2.21
C GLU A 119 2.45 16.69 1.68
N ASP A 120 3.40 16.41 2.49
CA ASP A 120 4.62 15.88 2.11
C ASP A 120 4.57 14.51 2.54
N THR A 121 4.42 13.58 1.74
CA THR A 121 4.27 12.24 2.19
C THR A 121 5.52 11.43 2.09
N PRO A 122 6.63 11.89 2.52
CA PRO A 122 7.78 11.03 2.57
C PRO A 122 7.64 9.99 3.63
N MET A 123 6.57 10.05 4.36
CA MET A 123 6.35 9.15 5.36
C MET A 123 6.08 7.79 4.91
N ILE A 124 5.74 7.59 3.69
CA ILE A 124 5.57 6.28 3.19
C ILE A 124 6.93 5.76 2.94
N THR A 125 7.53 5.19 3.96
CA THR A 125 8.89 4.78 3.86
C THR A 125 8.95 3.41 3.32
N GLY A 126 10.01 3.06 2.76
CA GLY A 126 10.26 1.73 2.25
C GLY A 126 9.90 1.51 0.83
N PHE A 127 9.04 2.31 0.24
CA PHE A 127 8.61 1.98 -1.06
C PHE A 127 9.65 2.27 -2.13
N ARG A 128 10.75 2.83 -1.79
CA ARG A 128 11.78 2.94 -2.77
C ARG A 128 13.14 2.82 -2.16
N SER A 129 13.27 2.24 -0.98
CA SER A 129 14.57 2.13 -0.39
C SER A 129 14.85 0.72 -0.02
N ARG A 130 16.11 0.37 0.04
CA ARG A 130 16.51 -0.89 0.50
C ARG A 130 16.74 -0.78 1.96
N PRO A 131 16.40 -1.78 2.68
CA PRO A 131 16.56 -1.75 4.12
C PRO A 131 17.96 -1.47 4.55
N SER A 132 18.91 -1.93 3.81
CA SER A 132 20.27 -1.76 4.21
C SER A 132 20.90 -0.52 3.66
N GLU A 133 20.14 0.34 3.06
CA GLU A 133 20.69 1.49 2.47
C GLU A 133 21.21 2.38 3.52
N PRO A 134 22.45 2.59 3.63
CA PRO A 134 22.90 3.49 4.65
C PRO A 134 22.65 4.84 4.15
N LEU A 135 22.49 5.59 4.91
CA LEU A 135 22.36 6.81 4.51
C LEU A 135 23.59 7.37 4.35
N PRO A 136 24.02 7.71 3.75
CA PRO A 136 25.34 8.02 3.55
C PRO A 136 25.94 9.01 4.45
N ARG A 137 26.17 8.51 4.72
CA ARG A 137 26.50 8.80 5.41
C ARG A 137 26.94 9.57 5.64
N ASP A 138 26.77 9.74 5.36
CA ASP A 138 27.00 10.27 5.65
C ASP A 138 27.62 10.61 6.01
N ASP A 139 27.86 10.65 5.89
CA ASP A 139 28.37 10.80 6.33
C ASP A 139 29.02 11.08 6.46
N GLY A 140 29.28 11.28 6.18
CA GLY A 140 29.64 11.40 6.35
C GLY A 140 30.25 11.23 6.11
N ARG A 141 30.46 11.10 5.76
CA ARG A 141 30.75 10.87 5.70
C ARG A 141 31.15 10.73 5.42
N GLU A 142 31.18 10.56 5.03
CA GLU A 142 31.12 10.56 4.96
C GLU A 142 31.25 10.66 4.87
N PRO A 143 31.98 10.93 4.69
CA PRO A 143 31.71 11.01 4.51
C PRO A 143 31.61 11.21 4.46
#